data_6a75b0a75fc66bf38b1f478c9c6c845e
#
_entry.id   6a75b0a75fc66bf38b1f478c9c6c845e
#
_cell.length_a   1.000
_cell.length_b   1.000
_cell.length_c   1.000
_cell.angle_alpha   90.00
_cell.angle_beta   90.00
_cell.angle_gamma   90.00
#
_symmetry.space_group_name_H-M   'P 1'
#
loop_
_entity.id
_entity.type
_entity.pdbx_description
1 polymer ?
#
loop_
_entity_poly.entity_id
_entity_poly.type
_entity_poly.pdbx_seq_one_letter_code
_entity_poly.pdbx_strand_id
1 'polypeptide(L)'
;MFGHAEIHDGVEVLDVGTGCGYGAALLARRLGDDRVTSVDVDPYLTKAAAERLDLIGLHPRIVTADATGPLTGEYDRIVATVSVRPIPPSWLQVLRPGGRLVTTIADTTIIVVADKTPDGGAAGRVMWDRAGFMRTRHGDDYPPDKLADRFREIHDREGDEVTRGRYPVVEVAEAWELQSMLEVVAPGIEHWYDEDDEGRRTALMVHPDGSWARATAMRDEAPIVHQGGPRRLWDLLDRIRHRRLVEGSLPLYGSRVRITPDGVVHLRRGRWTAVIGP
;
A
#
# COMPACT_ATOMS: atom_id res chain seq x y z
N MET A 1 -3.10 -4.92 11.99
CA MET A 1 -4.22 -5.42 11.18
C MET A 1 -5.33 -5.99 12.08
N PHE A 2 -5.15 -7.12 12.76
CA PHE A 2 -6.22 -7.76 13.56
C PHE A 2 -6.83 -6.89 14.66
N GLY A 3 -6.04 -6.03 15.32
CA GLY A 3 -6.58 -5.08 16.30
C GLY A 3 -7.58 -4.09 15.71
N HIS A 4 -7.34 -3.64 14.47
CA HIS A 4 -8.25 -2.75 13.75
C HIS A 4 -9.51 -3.47 13.25
N ALA A 5 -9.46 -4.78 13.07
CA ALA A 5 -10.60 -5.58 12.62
C ALA A 5 -11.64 -5.81 13.74
N GLU A 6 -11.30 -5.49 14.99
CA GLU A 6 -12.20 -5.71 16.14
C GLU A 6 -12.75 -7.16 16.17
N ILE A 7 -11.81 -8.11 16.14
CA ILE A 7 -12.15 -9.54 16.18
C ILE A 7 -12.74 -9.92 17.55
N HIS A 8 -13.97 -10.40 17.55
CA HIS A 8 -14.69 -10.84 18.75
C HIS A 8 -15.39 -12.18 18.51
N ASP A 9 -15.91 -12.80 19.57
CA ASP A 9 -16.58 -14.10 19.46
C ASP A 9 -17.76 -14.03 18.51
N GLY A 10 -17.93 -15.08 17.72
CA GLY A 10 -19.05 -15.26 16.81
C GLY A 10 -18.87 -14.68 15.41
N VAL A 11 -17.84 -13.86 15.14
CA VAL A 11 -17.60 -13.32 13.79
C VAL A 11 -17.00 -14.36 12.86
N GLU A 12 -17.38 -14.31 11.60
CA GLU A 12 -16.76 -15.03 10.49
C GLU A 12 -15.72 -14.16 9.78
N VAL A 13 -14.53 -14.70 9.58
CA VAL A 13 -13.38 -13.93 9.09
C VAL A 13 -12.84 -14.52 7.80
N LEU A 14 -12.63 -13.64 6.81
CA LEU A 14 -11.80 -13.88 5.66
C LEU A 14 -10.41 -13.26 5.90
N ASP A 15 -9.40 -14.11 5.96
CA ASP A 15 -7.98 -13.75 6.02
C ASP A 15 -7.41 -13.82 4.60
N VAL A 16 -6.98 -12.69 4.06
CA VAL A 16 -6.42 -12.59 2.69
C VAL A 16 -4.91 -12.46 2.76
N GLY A 17 -4.22 -13.42 2.14
CA GLY A 17 -2.78 -13.59 2.22
C GLY A 17 -2.39 -14.59 3.31
N THR A 18 -2.70 -15.89 3.09
CA THR A 18 -2.39 -16.98 4.04
C THR A 18 -0.91 -17.02 4.41
N GLY A 19 -0.03 -16.87 3.42
CA GLY A 19 1.41 -16.88 3.61
C GLY A 19 1.89 -18.12 4.37
N CYS A 20 2.54 -17.94 5.51
CA CYS A 20 3.00 -19.05 6.36
C CYS A 20 1.91 -19.71 7.22
N GLY A 21 0.68 -19.17 7.22
CA GLY A 21 -0.44 -19.65 8.04
C GLY A 21 -0.57 -19.01 9.42
N TYR A 22 0.30 -18.05 9.77
CA TYR A 22 0.31 -17.43 11.10
C TYR A 22 -0.98 -16.66 11.42
N GLY A 23 -1.47 -15.87 10.47
CA GLY A 23 -2.74 -15.14 10.61
C GLY A 23 -3.92 -16.08 10.84
N ALA A 24 -4.04 -17.09 9.98
CA ALA A 24 -5.06 -18.14 10.10
C ALA A 24 -4.99 -18.88 11.44
N ALA A 25 -3.79 -19.20 11.93
CA ALA A 25 -3.61 -19.84 13.24
C ALA A 25 -4.11 -18.99 14.41
N LEU A 26 -3.79 -17.69 14.42
CA LEU A 26 -4.26 -16.78 15.46
C LEU A 26 -5.78 -16.64 15.46
N LEU A 27 -6.37 -16.51 14.28
CA LEU A 27 -7.82 -16.39 14.10
C LEU A 27 -8.54 -17.69 14.51
N ALA A 28 -8.06 -18.86 14.06
CA ALA A 28 -8.66 -20.15 14.39
C ALA A 28 -8.59 -20.44 15.89
N ARG A 29 -7.48 -20.13 16.56
CA ARG A 29 -7.39 -20.24 18.03
C ARG A 29 -8.36 -19.33 18.77
N ARG A 30 -8.66 -18.15 18.22
CA ARG A 30 -9.54 -17.18 18.85
C ARG A 30 -11.02 -17.46 18.61
N LEU A 31 -11.37 -17.96 17.41
CA LEU A 31 -12.75 -18.05 16.93
C LEU A 31 -13.27 -19.50 16.77
N GLY A 32 -12.36 -20.45 16.65
CA GLY A 32 -12.64 -21.81 16.15
C GLY A 32 -12.44 -21.90 14.63
N ASP A 33 -12.11 -23.10 14.18
CA ASP A 33 -11.74 -23.38 12.78
C ASP A 33 -12.85 -23.04 11.78
N ASP A 34 -14.10 -23.36 12.11
CA ASP A 34 -15.28 -23.21 11.24
C ASP A 34 -15.57 -21.72 10.88
N ARG A 35 -15.00 -20.77 11.62
CA ARG A 35 -15.23 -19.33 11.43
C ARG A 35 -14.14 -18.63 10.66
N VAL A 36 -13.12 -19.37 10.23
CA VAL A 36 -11.96 -18.79 9.56
C VAL A 36 -11.78 -19.39 8.18
N THR A 37 -11.81 -18.53 7.17
CA THR A 37 -11.36 -18.86 5.82
C THR A 37 -10.12 -18.04 5.53
N SER A 38 -9.03 -18.67 5.11
CA SER A 38 -7.81 -18.00 4.67
C SER A 38 -7.54 -18.31 3.20
N VAL A 39 -7.19 -17.31 2.42
CA VAL A 39 -7.00 -17.42 0.97
C VAL A 39 -5.64 -16.91 0.55
N ASP A 40 -4.98 -17.64 -0.33
CA ASP A 40 -3.74 -17.22 -1.00
C ASP A 40 -3.74 -17.70 -2.45
N VAL A 41 -3.08 -16.98 -3.32
CA VAL A 41 -2.96 -17.32 -4.74
C VAL A 41 -1.95 -18.46 -4.97
N ASP A 42 -0.99 -18.62 -4.06
CA ASP A 42 0.11 -19.56 -4.19
C ASP A 42 -0.26 -20.94 -3.62
N PRO A 43 -0.36 -22.00 -4.48
CA PRO A 43 -0.72 -23.34 -4.03
C PRO A 43 0.34 -23.98 -3.12
N TYR A 44 1.61 -23.60 -3.24
CA TYR A 44 2.65 -24.05 -2.33
C TYR A 44 2.45 -23.47 -0.92
N LEU A 45 2.15 -22.17 -0.82
CA LEU A 45 1.92 -21.53 0.46
C LEU A 45 0.66 -22.06 1.16
N THR A 46 -0.44 -22.23 0.44
CA THR A 46 -1.68 -22.78 1.02
C THR A 46 -1.50 -24.20 1.53
N LYS A 47 -0.83 -25.07 0.77
CA LYS A 47 -0.50 -26.42 1.20
C LYS A 47 0.40 -26.42 2.43
N ALA A 48 1.50 -25.68 2.38
CA ALA A 48 2.45 -25.61 3.50
C ALA A 48 1.84 -25.01 4.78
N ALA A 49 0.93 -24.04 4.62
CA ALA A 49 0.18 -23.47 5.75
C ALA A 49 -0.78 -24.51 6.36
N ALA A 50 -1.53 -25.25 5.54
CA ALA A 50 -2.43 -26.31 6.01
C ALA A 50 -1.67 -27.40 6.79
N GLU A 51 -0.52 -27.87 6.28
CA GLU A 51 0.34 -28.84 6.96
C GLU A 51 0.86 -28.35 8.32
N ARG A 52 1.26 -27.04 8.41
CA ARG A 52 1.70 -26.44 9.68
C ARG A 52 0.56 -26.29 10.69
N LEU A 53 -0.62 -25.92 10.21
CA LEU A 53 -1.81 -25.79 11.04
C LEU A 53 -2.24 -27.15 11.60
N ASP A 54 -2.21 -28.21 10.78
CA ASP A 54 -2.50 -29.58 11.20
C ASP A 54 -1.56 -30.05 12.34
N LEU A 55 -0.26 -29.73 12.24
CA LEU A 55 0.72 -30.06 13.30
C LEU A 55 0.39 -29.46 14.69
N ILE A 56 -0.40 -28.39 14.71
CA ILE A 56 -0.83 -27.72 15.96
C ILE A 56 -2.32 -27.90 16.26
N GLY A 57 -2.97 -28.83 15.55
CA GLY A 57 -4.37 -29.21 15.74
C GLY A 57 -5.38 -28.16 15.36
N LEU A 58 -5.08 -27.34 14.35
CA LEU A 58 -5.97 -26.31 13.79
C LEU A 58 -6.30 -26.65 12.34
N HIS A 59 -7.58 -26.52 11.98
CA HIS A 59 -8.09 -26.90 10.65
C HIS A 59 -9.02 -25.84 10.06
N PRO A 60 -8.64 -24.53 10.03
CA PRO A 60 -9.44 -23.53 9.34
C PRO A 60 -9.51 -23.82 7.85
N ARG A 61 -10.48 -23.26 7.17
CA ARG A 61 -10.62 -23.41 5.72
C ARG A 61 -9.51 -22.65 4.99
N ILE A 62 -8.56 -23.39 4.39
CA ILE A 62 -7.52 -22.81 3.52
C ILE A 62 -7.91 -22.98 2.07
N VAL A 63 -7.85 -21.89 1.28
CA VAL A 63 -8.30 -21.86 -0.12
C VAL A 63 -7.20 -21.33 -1.00
N THR A 64 -6.87 -22.04 -2.08
CA THR A 64 -6.00 -21.55 -3.13
C THR A 64 -6.85 -20.83 -4.18
N ALA A 65 -6.78 -19.50 -4.22
CA ALA A 65 -7.50 -18.68 -5.18
C ALA A 65 -6.89 -17.28 -5.28
N ASP A 66 -7.07 -16.63 -6.43
CA ASP A 66 -6.81 -15.21 -6.58
C ASP A 66 -7.91 -14.42 -5.85
N ALA A 67 -7.56 -13.82 -4.72
CA ALA A 67 -8.49 -13.05 -3.90
C ALA A 67 -8.96 -11.74 -4.56
N THR A 68 -8.37 -11.31 -5.67
CA THR A 68 -8.84 -10.14 -6.44
C THR A 68 -10.00 -10.50 -7.38
N GLY A 69 -10.17 -11.79 -7.68
CA GLY A 69 -11.27 -12.36 -8.45
C GLY A 69 -12.54 -12.60 -7.61
N PRO A 70 -13.50 -13.35 -8.17
CA PRO A 70 -14.73 -13.72 -7.46
C PRO A 70 -14.43 -14.53 -6.19
N LEU A 71 -15.05 -14.13 -5.09
CA LEU A 71 -14.98 -14.84 -3.81
C LEU A 71 -16.37 -15.45 -3.47
N THR A 72 -16.37 -16.45 -2.60
CA THR A 72 -17.58 -17.11 -2.11
C THR A 72 -17.67 -17.01 -0.59
N GLY A 73 -18.88 -17.10 -0.05
CA GLY A 73 -19.15 -16.99 1.39
C GLY A 73 -19.63 -15.60 1.79
N GLU A 74 -19.86 -15.43 3.07
CA GLU A 74 -20.27 -14.18 3.68
C GLU A 74 -19.46 -13.99 4.97
N TYR A 75 -18.84 -12.83 5.15
CA TYR A 75 -17.91 -12.58 6.24
C TYR A 75 -18.28 -11.31 7.03
N ASP A 76 -18.08 -11.36 8.34
CA ASP A 76 -18.22 -10.18 9.20
C ASP A 76 -16.94 -9.33 9.17
N ARG A 77 -15.81 -9.95 8.90
CA ARG A 77 -14.49 -9.31 8.87
C ARG A 77 -13.68 -9.80 7.67
N ILE A 78 -13.06 -8.86 7.00
CA ILE A 78 -12.02 -9.14 6.00
C ILE A 78 -10.74 -8.47 6.49
N VAL A 79 -9.68 -9.26 6.68
CA VAL A 79 -8.36 -8.78 7.05
C VAL A 79 -7.38 -9.19 5.98
N ALA A 80 -6.83 -8.21 5.26
CA ALA A 80 -5.86 -8.50 4.22
C ALA A 80 -4.44 -8.15 4.69
N THR A 81 -3.56 -9.15 4.66
CA THR A 81 -2.11 -9.00 4.85
C THR A 81 -1.37 -9.02 3.51
N VAL A 82 -2.04 -8.56 2.50
CA VAL A 82 -1.55 -8.16 1.18
C VAL A 82 -2.01 -6.74 0.89
N SER A 83 -1.38 -6.05 -0.04
CA SER A 83 -1.80 -4.73 -0.46
C SER A 83 -2.50 -4.77 -1.82
N VAL A 84 -3.49 -3.90 -2.01
CA VAL A 84 -4.35 -3.86 -3.19
C VAL A 84 -4.47 -2.44 -3.76
N ARG A 85 -4.75 -2.38 -5.07
CA ARG A 85 -5.10 -1.15 -5.76
C ARG A 85 -5.80 -1.50 -7.09
N PRO A 86 -7.07 -1.16 -7.27
CA PRO A 86 -8.04 -0.69 -6.26
C PRO A 86 -8.40 -1.77 -5.23
N ILE A 87 -9.32 -1.47 -4.31
CA ILE A 87 -9.88 -2.52 -3.44
C ILE A 87 -10.76 -3.44 -4.30
N PRO A 88 -10.56 -4.77 -4.27
CA PRO A 88 -11.36 -5.67 -5.10
C PRO A 88 -12.85 -5.57 -4.79
N PRO A 89 -13.74 -5.35 -5.78
CA PRO A 89 -15.18 -5.30 -5.56
C PRO A 89 -15.75 -6.58 -4.92
N SER A 90 -15.13 -7.73 -5.21
CA SER A 90 -15.49 -9.02 -4.63
C SER A 90 -15.42 -9.03 -3.10
N TRP A 91 -14.47 -8.29 -2.50
CA TRP A 91 -14.39 -8.19 -1.04
C TRP A 91 -15.59 -7.49 -0.45
N LEU A 92 -16.06 -6.42 -1.10
CA LEU A 92 -17.26 -5.71 -0.67
C LEU A 92 -18.53 -6.56 -0.87
N GLN A 93 -18.56 -7.42 -1.89
CA GLN A 93 -19.71 -8.30 -2.15
C GLN A 93 -19.87 -9.36 -1.07
N VAL A 94 -18.77 -10.01 -0.64
CA VAL A 94 -18.80 -11.06 0.38
C VAL A 94 -18.77 -10.53 1.82
N LEU A 95 -18.55 -9.23 2.02
CA LEU A 95 -18.64 -8.59 3.33
C LEU A 95 -20.11 -8.38 3.69
N ARG A 96 -20.54 -8.84 4.87
CA ARG A 96 -21.92 -8.66 5.38
C ARG A 96 -22.24 -7.18 5.62
N PRO A 97 -23.51 -6.79 5.59
CA PRO A 97 -23.92 -5.43 6.01
C PRO A 97 -23.35 -5.11 7.41
N GLY A 98 -22.68 -3.95 7.55
CA GLY A 98 -21.99 -3.57 8.78
C GLY A 98 -20.71 -4.35 9.08
N GLY A 99 -20.31 -5.26 8.20
CA GLY A 99 -19.02 -5.96 8.29
C GLY A 99 -17.85 -5.01 8.03
N ARG A 100 -16.66 -5.37 8.55
CA ARG A 100 -15.47 -4.53 8.54
C ARG A 100 -14.37 -5.08 7.66
N LEU A 101 -13.83 -4.22 6.82
CA LEU A 101 -12.62 -4.43 6.01
C LEU A 101 -11.42 -3.74 6.64
N VAL A 102 -10.30 -4.46 6.74
CA VAL A 102 -8.98 -3.92 7.10
C VAL A 102 -7.98 -4.35 6.05
N THR A 103 -7.40 -3.39 5.34
CA THR A 103 -6.45 -3.65 4.25
C THR A 103 -5.39 -2.55 4.15
N THR A 104 -4.39 -2.76 3.32
CA THR A 104 -3.42 -1.73 2.94
C THR A 104 -3.53 -1.43 1.45
N ILE A 105 -3.14 -0.22 1.07
CA ILE A 105 -3.09 0.21 -0.33
C ILE A 105 -1.68 -0.06 -0.87
N ALA A 106 -1.61 -0.63 -2.06
CA ALA A 106 -0.35 -0.99 -2.71
C ALA A 106 0.60 0.21 -2.83
N ASP A 107 1.89 -0.05 -2.62
CA ASP A 107 3.01 0.90 -2.65
C ASP A 107 2.91 2.03 -1.62
N THR A 108 2.05 1.86 -0.63
CA THR A 108 1.92 2.75 0.52
C THR A 108 2.07 1.97 1.84
N THR A 109 2.17 2.70 2.93
CA THR A 109 2.12 2.13 4.28
C THR A 109 0.80 2.41 4.99
N ILE A 110 -0.23 2.84 4.26
CA ILE A 110 -1.51 3.20 4.87
C ILE A 110 -2.38 1.98 5.14
N ILE A 111 -2.97 1.95 6.33
CA ILE A 111 -4.00 0.99 6.72
C ILE A 111 -5.36 1.66 6.53
N VAL A 112 -6.20 1.05 5.71
CA VAL A 112 -7.61 1.43 5.53
C VAL A 112 -8.48 0.53 6.40
N VAL A 113 -9.30 1.14 7.24
CA VAL A 113 -10.35 0.49 8.01
C VAL A 113 -11.68 1.06 7.58
N ALA A 114 -12.59 0.23 7.10
CA ALA A 114 -13.89 0.68 6.62
C ALA A 114 -14.98 -0.36 6.90
N ASP A 115 -16.16 0.12 7.26
CA ASP A 115 -17.35 -0.69 7.48
C ASP A 115 -18.26 -0.62 6.24
N LYS A 116 -18.83 -1.75 5.87
CA LYS A 116 -19.74 -1.84 4.70
C LYS A 116 -20.95 -0.95 4.88
N THR A 117 -21.28 -0.20 3.84
CA THR A 117 -22.42 0.70 3.81
C THR A 117 -23.59 0.12 3.02
N PRO A 118 -24.84 0.60 3.25
CA PRO A 118 -26.02 0.06 2.56
C PRO A 118 -26.02 0.20 1.04
N ASP A 119 -25.24 1.11 0.48
CA ASP A 119 -25.08 1.31 -0.96
C ASP A 119 -24.14 0.29 -1.63
N GLY A 120 -23.65 -0.69 -0.86
CA GLY A 120 -22.71 -1.72 -1.34
C GLY A 120 -21.24 -1.33 -1.33
N GLY A 121 -20.93 -0.08 -0.99
CA GLY A 121 -19.58 0.41 -0.74
C GLY A 121 -19.13 0.19 0.70
N ALA A 122 -18.12 0.97 1.13
CA ALA A 122 -17.69 1.02 2.52
C ALA A 122 -17.24 2.43 2.93
N ALA A 123 -17.29 2.73 4.23
CA ALA A 123 -16.85 4.01 4.76
C ALA A 123 -16.04 3.83 6.05
N GLY A 124 -15.02 4.66 6.22
CA GLY A 124 -14.13 4.53 7.36
C GLY A 124 -13.01 5.55 7.40
N ARG A 125 -11.80 5.09 7.74
CA ARG A 125 -10.63 5.97 7.90
C ARG A 125 -9.33 5.30 7.47
N VAL A 126 -8.36 6.12 7.09
CA VAL A 126 -6.94 5.78 7.12
C VAL A 126 -6.46 5.87 8.56
N MET A 127 -5.83 4.81 9.04
CA MET A 127 -5.33 4.76 10.42
C MET A 127 -4.05 5.57 10.60
N TRP A 128 -3.69 5.85 11.85
CA TRP A 128 -2.42 6.49 12.20
C TRP A 128 -1.26 5.49 12.26
N ASP A 129 -1.58 4.22 12.51
CA ASP A 129 -0.63 3.11 12.39
C ASP A 129 -0.27 2.87 10.93
N ARG A 130 0.83 2.20 10.70
CA ARG A 130 1.32 1.84 9.39
C ARG A 130 1.54 0.35 9.25
N ALA A 131 1.35 -0.16 8.05
CA ALA A 131 1.78 -1.49 7.62
C ALA A 131 2.05 -1.47 6.11
N GLY A 132 3.09 -2.17 5.69
CA GLY A 132 3.40 -2.41 4.28
C GLY A 132 3.36 -3.92 4.02
N PHE A 133 2.64 -4.32 2.99
CA PHE A 133 2.57 -5.69 2.52
C PHE A 133 2.86 -5.74 1.03
N MET A 134 3.27 -6.91 0.54
CA MET A 134 3.42 -7.14 -0.89
C MET A 134 2.09 -6.94 -1.62
N ARG A 135 2.17 -6.44 -2.85
CA ARG A 135 0.99 -6.38 -3.75
C ARG A 135 0.41 -7.77 -3.95
N THR A 136 -0.91 -7.82 -4.11
CA THR A 136 -1.58 -9.01 -4.65
C THR A 136 -0.99 -9.38 -6.00
N ARG A 137 -0.81 -10.68 -6.20
CA ARG A 137 -0.29 -11.27 -7.45
C ARG A 137 -1.42 -11.99 -8.19
N HIS A 138 -1.26 -12.10 -9.49
CA HIS A 138 -2.09 -12.94 -10.35
C HIS A 138 -1.25 -14.17 -10.74
N GLY A 139 -1.43 -15.29 -10.05
CA GLY A 139 -0.64 -16.50 -10.28
C GLY A 139 0.84 -16.35 -9.90
N ASP A 140 1.74 -16.90 -10.72
CA ASP A 140 3.19 -16.93 -10.49
C ASP A 140 3.91 -15.65 -10.93
N ASP A 141 3.20 -14.66 -11.43
CA ASP A 141 3.80 -13.44 -11.97
C ASP A 141 4.40 -12.56 -10.86
N TYR A 142 5.71 -12.37 -10.95
CA TYR A 142 6.41 -11.29 -10.24
C TYR A 142 6.53 -10.11 -11.21
N PRO A 143 6.18 -8.87 -10.76
CA PRO A 143 6.37 -7.70 -11.61
C PRO A 143 7.86 -7.61 -12.00
N PRO A 144 8.17 -7.45 -13.30
CA PRO A 144 9.56 -7.32 -13.74
C PRO A 144 10.19 -6.07 -13.15
N ASP A 145 11.48 -6.17 -12.82
CA ASP A 145 12.31 -5.03 -12.43
C ASP A 145 12.54 -4.12 -13.65
N LYS A 146 11.64 -3.17 -13.86
CA LYS A 146 11.49 -2.46 -15.14
C LYS A 146 12.33 -1.19 -15.25
N LEU A 147 12.93 -0.67 -14.18
CA LEU A 147 13.45 0.70 -14.18
C LEU A 147 14.95 0.85 -13.86
N ALA A 148 15.67 -0.22 -13.58
CA ALA A 148 17.14 -0.16 -13.39
C ALA A 148 17.85 0.51 -14.57
N ASP A 149 17.41 0.25 -15.80
CA ASP A 149 17.95 0.87 -17.00
C ASP A 149 17.65 2.38 -17.06
N ARG A 150 16.44 2.80 -16.71
CA ARG A 150 16.07 4.21 -16.67
C ARG A 150 16.84 5.01 -15.63
N PHE A 151 17.12 4.43 -14.47
CA PHE A 151 17.96 5.09 -13.47
C PHE A 151 19.38 5.32 -14.00
N ARG A 152 19.95 4.36 -14.75
CA ARG A 152 21.25 4.53 -15.40
C ARG A 152 21.23 5.62 -16.47
N GLU A 153 20.17 5.72 -17.27
CA GLU A 153 20.02 6.75 -18.31
C GLU A 153 19.97 8.17 -17.76
N ILE A 154 19.35 8.38 -16.59
CA ILE A 154 19.19 9.71 -16.01
C ILE A 154 20.31 10.10 -15.06
N HIS A 155 21.21 9.17 -14.71
CA HIS A 155 22.26 9.38 -13.72
C HIS A 155 23.15 10.60 -14.07
N ASP A 156 23.53 10.72 -15.36
CA ASP A 156 24.40 11.79 -15.85
C ASP A 156 23.67 12.74 -16.85
N ARG A 157 22.39 12.52 -17.05
CA ARG A 157 21.60 13.31 -17.99
C ARG A 157 21.39 14.74 -17.49
N GLU A 158 21.59 15.72 -18.36
CA GLU A 158 21.20 17.11 -18.10
C GLU A 158 19.68 17.26 -18.14
N GLY A 159 19.12 18.01 -17.19
CA GLY A 159 17.69 18.26 -17.12
C GLY A 159 17.23 19.29 -18.17
N ASP A 160 15.99 19.18 -18.62
CA ASP A 160 15.33 20.24 -19.35
C ASP A 160 15.23 21.52 -18.50
N GLU A 161 15.23 21.32 -17.19
CA GLU A 161 15.27 22.35 -16.17
C GLU A 161 16.27 21.96 -15.07
N VAL A 162 17.11 22.92 -14.67
CA VAL A 162 18.08 22.78 -13.59
C VAL A 162 17.81 23.85 -12.54
N THR A 163 17.50 23.42 -11.33
CA THR A 163 17.13 24.34 -10.24
C THR A 163 17.89 23.97 -8.95
N ARG A 164 17.77 24.82 -7.94
CA ARG A 164 18.19 24.49 -6.58
C ARG A 164 16.99 24.06 -5.76
N GLY A 165 17.01 22.81 -5.24
CA GLY A 165 15.97 22.28 -4.38
C GLY A 165 15.88 23.07 -3.07
N ARG A 166 14.71 23.01 -2.45
CA ARG A 166 14.42 23.76 -1.22
C ARG A 166 14.92 23.06 0.04
N TYR A 167 14.95 21.73 0.03
CA TYR A 167 15.26 20.89 1.18
C TYR A 167 16.38 19.91 0.84
N PRO A 168 17.16 19.43 1.83
CA PRO A 168 18.18 18.41 1.60
C PRO A 168 17.66 17.19 0.84
N VAL A 169 18.53 16.46 0.18
CA VAL A 169 18.16 15.17 -0.45
C VAL A 169 17.61 14.23 0.61
N VAL A 170 16.55 13.49 0.26
CA VAL A 170 15.89 12.53 1.16
C VAL A 170 15.75 11.18 0.46
N GLU A 171 15.99 10.12 1.20
CA GLU A 171 15.61 8.77 0.80
C GLU A 171 14.11 8.59 0.97
N VAL A 172 13.37 8.65 -0.15
CA VAL A 172 11.90 8.62 -0.12
C VAL A 172 11.38 7.28 0.37
N ALA A 173 12.08 6.18 0.06
CA ALA A 173 11.69 4.83 0.48
C ALA A 173 11.66 4.68 2.02
N GLU A 174 12.58 5.34 2.73
CA GLU A 174 12.62 5.34 4.20
C GLU A 174 11.68 6.40 4.81
N ALA A 175 11.28 7.40 4.04
CA ALA A 175 10.37 8.47 4.45
C ALA A 175 8.90 8.08 4.20
N TRP A 176 8.41 7.05 4.88
CA TRP A 176 7.12 6.40 4.65
C TRP A 176 5.90 7.32 4.51
N GLU A 177 5.82 8.44 5.24
CA GLU A 177 4.76 9.44 5.08
C GLU A 177 4.83 10.14 3.71
N LEU A 178 6.05 10.50 3.30
CA LEU A 178 6.30 11.16 2.01
C LEU A 178 6.04 10.20 0.86
N GLN A 179 6.56 8.97 0.96
CA GLN A 179 6.34 7.92 -0.03
C GLN A 179 4.84 7.65 -0.22
N SER A 180 4.11 7.39 0.87
CA SER A 180 2.68 7.11 0.81
C SER A 180 1.88 8.30 0.25
N MET A 181 2.24 9.53 0.63
CA MET A 181 1.57 10.71 0.10
C MET A 181 1.86 10.92 -1.38
N LEU A 182 3.12 10.70 -1.79
CA LEU A 182 3.55 10.81 -3.18
C LEU A 182 2.85 9.78 -4.06
N GLU A 183 2.77 8.53 -3.60
CA GLU A 183 2.07 7.45 -4.29
C GLU A 183 0.56 7.73 -4.44
N VAL A 184 -0.07 8.36 -3.45
CA VAL A 184 -1.50 8.74 -3.53
C VAL A 184 -1.73 9.87 -4.53
N VAL A 185 -0.84 10.87 -4.62
CA VAL A 185 -1.06 12.05 -5.50
C VAL A 185 -0.44 11.89 -6.89
N ALA A 186 0.53 11.01 -7.03
CA ALA A 186 1.24 10.75 -8.29
C ALA A 186 1.76 9.29 -8.30
N PRO A 187 0.86 8.32 -8.50
CA PRO A 187 1.21 6.91 -8.43
C PRO A 187 2.24 6.48 -9.47
N GLY A 188 3.04 5.47 -9.13
CA GLY A 188 3.97 4.84 -10.06
C GLY A 188 5.29 5.59 -10.25
N ILE A 189 5.65 6.49 -9.34
CA ILE A 189 6.99 7.07 -9.29
C ILE A 189 7.91 6.07 -8.60
N GLU A 190 8.95 5.63 -9.29
CA GLU A 190 9.99 4.80 -8.69
C GLU A 190 11.16 5.68 -8.22
N HIS A 191 11.81 5.23 -7.15
CA HIS A 191 12.82 5.97 -6.41
C HIS A 191 14.09 5.15 -6.31
N TRP A 192 15.24 5.84 -6.43
CA TRP A 192 16.54 5.31 -6.10
C TRP A 192 17.30 6.34 -5.26
N TYR A 193 18.12 5.88 -4.33
CA TYR A 193 18.92 6.73 -3.45
C TYR A 193 20.29 6.10 -3.22
N ASP A 194 21.31 6.95 -3.14
CA ASP A 194 22.65 6.58 -2.78
C ASP A 194 23.33 7.69 -1.99
N GLU A 195 24.25 7.31 -1.08
CA GLU A 195 25.13 8.20 -0.36
C GLU A 195 26.54 7.63 -0.41
N ASP A 196 27.48 8.36 -1.03
CA ASP A 196 28.85 7.94 -1.13
C ASP A 196 29.66 8.18 0.17
N ASP A 197 30.90 7.65 0.21
CA ASP A 197 31.79 7.76 1.37
C ASP A 197 32.16 9.22 1.73
N GLU A 198 31.98 10.16 0.80
CA GLU A 198 32.23 11.60 1.01
C GLU A 198 31.01 12.31 1.57
N GLY A 199 29.86 11.64 1.62
CA GLY A 199 28.57 12.16 2.06
C GLY A 199 27.82 12.92 0.96
N ARG A 200 28.10 12.62 -0.32
CA ARG A 200 27.32 13.09 -1.45
C ARG A 200 26.08 12.22 -1.58
N ARG A 201 24.92 12.85 -1.49
CA ARG A 201 23.61 12.20 -1.63
C ARG A 201 23.06 12.42 -3.01
N THR A 202 22.60 11.36 -3.64
CA THR A 202 21.93 11.40 -4.94
C THR A 202 20.61 10.65 -4.85
N ALA A 203 19.52 11.32 -5.21
CA ALA A 203 18.19 10.72 -5.33
C ALA A 203 17.70 10.82 -6.77
N LEU A 204 17.16 9.72 -7.29
CA LEU A 204 16.58 9.63 -8.62
C LEU A 204 15.09 9.30 -8.49
N MET A 205 14.29 9.90 -9.35
CA MET A 205 12.86 9.64 -9.49
C MET A 205 12.56 9.44 -10.96
N VAL A 206 11.84 8.37 -11.30
CA VAL A 206 11.39 8.11 -12.66
C VAL A 206 9.92 7.69 -12.68
N HIS A 207 9.22 8.03 -13.76
CA HIS A 207 7.84 7.63 -13.98
C HIS A 207 7.66 7.12 -15.42
N PRO A 208 6.71 6.17 -15.66
CA PRO A 208 6.45 5.62 -16.99
C PRO A 208 6.08 6.65 -18.08
N ASP A 209 5.54 7.83 -17.71
CA ASP A 209 5.22 8.90 -18.66
C ASP A 209 6.45 9.64 -19.23
N GLY A 210 7.65 9.23 -18.81
CA GLY A 210 8.91 9.88 -19.20
C GLY A 210 9.35 11.02 -18.29
N SER A 211 8.59 11.35 -17.24
CA SER A 211 9.02 12.28 -16.21
C SER A 211 10.15 11.70 -15.37
N TRP A 212 11.12 12.53 -15.02
CA TRP A 212 12.24 12.14 -14.19
C TRP A 212 12.79 13.32 -13.38
N ALA A 213 13.50 13.00 -12.30
CA ALA A 213 14.26 13.97 -11.53
C ALA A 213 15.52 13.31 -10.97
N ARG A 214 16.60 14.10 -10.87
CA ARG A 214 17.83 13.78 -10.15
C ARG A 214 18.18 14.94 -9.25
N ALA A 215 18.37 14.68 -7.97
CA ALA A 215 18.79 15.67 -7.00
C ALA A 215 20.11 15.23 -6.35
N THR A 216 21.11 16.10 -6.35
CA THR A 216 22.42 15.79 -5.78
C THR A 216 22.87 16.93 -4.87
N ALA A 217 23.38 16.59 -3.67
CA ALA A 217 23.93 17.53 -2.72
C ALA A 217 24.99 16.87 -1.83
N MET A 218 25.83 17.68 -1.21
CA MET A 218 26.66 17.23 -0.11
C MET A 218 25.86 17.29 1.19
N ARG A 219 25.77 16.15 1.89
CA ARG A 219 25.11 16.05 3.21
C ARG A 219 23.73 16.73 3.25
N ASP A 220 23.58 17.74 4.08
CA ASP A 220 22.32 18.45 4.30
C ASP A 220 22.19 19.75 3.49
N GLU A 221 23.06 19.94 2.49
CA GLU A 221 22.96 21.11 1.62
C GLU A 221 21.72 21.04 0.71
N ALA A 222 21.31 22.21 0.21
CA ALA A 222 20.25 22.30 -0.79
C ALA A 222 20.73 21.71 -2.12
N PRO A 223 20.03 20.71 -2.68
CA PRO A 223 20.50 20.00 -3.86
C PRO A 223 20.43 20.83 -5.13
N ILE A 224 21.29 20.47 -6.08
CA ILE A 224 21.09 20.80 -7.48
C ILE A 224 20.14 19.73 -8.05
N VAL A 225 19.07 20.17 -8.67
CA VAL A 225 17.99 19.31 -9.18
C VAL A 225 17.90 19.45 -10.70
N HIS A 226 18.09 18.33 -11.39
CA HIS A 226 17.84 18.18 -12.81
C HIS A 226 16.49 17.49 -13.00
N GLN A 227 15.61 18.06 -13.80
CA GLN A 227 14.29 17.48 -14.07
C GLN A 227 13.98 17.51 -15.55
N GLY A 228 13.19 16.52 -16.01
CA GLY A 228 12.74 16.44 -17.40
C GLY A 228 11.42 15.70 -17.55
N GLY A 229 10.85 15.80 -18.76
CA GLY A 229 9.57 15.19 -19.10
C GLY A 229 8.33 16.03 -18.72
N PRO A 230 7.12 15.45 -18.80
CA PRO A 230 5.87 16.20 -18.65
C PRO A 230 5.65 16.80 -17.25
N ARG A 231 6.16 16.16 -16.21
CA ARG A 231 5.97 16.57 -14.81
C ARG A 231 7.30 16.87 -14.13
N ARG A 232 7.29 17.79 -13.17
CA ARG A 232 8.43 18.12 -12.31
C ARG A 232 8.32 17.34 -11.00
N LEU A 233 8.95 16.16 -10.98
CA LEU A 233 8.77 15.18 -9.88
C LEU A 233 9.38 15.67 -8.57
N TRP A 234 10.53 16.35 -8.63
CA TRP A 234 11.16 16.91 -7.43
C TRP A 234 10.35 18.05 -6.82
N ASP A 235 9.79 18.91 -7.67
CA ASP A 235 8.92 20.00 -7.19
C ASP A 235 7.66 19.45 -6.51
N LEU A 236 7.14 18.34 -7.01
CA LEU A 236 6.02 17.66 -6.36
C LEU A 236 6.40 17.16 -4.97
N LEU A 237 7.57 16.49 -4.85
CA LEU A 237 8.11 16.04 -3.58
C LEU A 237 8.35 17.22 -2.62
N ASP A 238 8.97 18.30 -3.09
CA ASP A 238 9.26 19.49 -2.28
C ASP A 238 7.97 20.18 -1.79
N ARG A 239 6.90 20.21 -2.59
CA ARG A 239 5.57 20.69 -2.14
C ARG A 239 4.99 19.83 -1.02
N ILE A 240 5.10 18.50 -1.11
CA ILE A 240 4.65 17.57 -0.07
C ILE A 240 5.46 17.79 1.22
N ARG A 241 6.79 17.90 1.10
CA ARG A 241 7.70 18.17 2.22
C ARG A 241 7.39 19.50 2.90
N HIS A 242 7.21 20.54 2.09
CA HIS A 242 6.83 21.86 2.60
C HIS A 242 5.54 21.80 3.42
N ARG A 243 4.53 21.13 2.86
CA ARG A 243 3.26 20.93 3.57
C ARG A 243 3.47 20.22 4.90
N ARG A 244 4.25 19.12 4.91
CA ARG A 244 4.57 18.37 6.14
C ARG A 244 5.22 19.25 7.20
N LEU A 245 6.16 20.11 6.79
CA LEU A 245 6.88 21.00 7.70
C LEU A 245 5.99 22.13 8.24
N VAL A 246 5.11 22.70 7.43
CA VAL A 246 4.24 23.82 7.82
C VAL A 246 3.03 23.36 8.62
N GLU A 247 2.38 22.27 8.20
CA GLU A 247 1.15 21.76 8.83
C GLU A 247 1.44 20.72 9.95
N GLY A 248 2.69 20.30 10.14
CA GLY A 248 3.10 19.29 11.14
C GLY A 248 2.71 17.85 10.80
N SER A 249 1.81 17.65 9.82
CA SER A 249 1.37 16.32 9.35
C SER A 249 0.90 16.38 7.91
N LEU A 250 0.96 15.22 7.22
CA LEU A 250 0.32 15.07 5.93
C LEU A 250 -1.16 14.69 6.09
N PRO A 251 -2.04 15.13 5.18
CA PRO A 251 -3.49 14.91 5.33
C PRO A 251 -3.95 13.48 5.08
N LEU A 252 -3.03 12.59 4.68
CA LEU A 252 -3.31 11.20 4.35
C LEU A 252 -3.78 10.40 5.57
N TYR A 253 -3.00 10.49 6.68
CA TYR A 253 -3.32 9.78 7.92
C TYR A 253 -4.50 10.44 8.66
N GLY A 254 -5.40 9.62 9.16
CA GLY A 254 -6.65 10.08 9.79
C GLY A 254 -7.69 10.64 8.80
N SER A 255 -7.43 10.58 7.47
CA SER A 255 -8.42 10.96 6.47
C SER A 255 -9.65 10.05 6.53
N ARG A 256 -10.82 10.61 6.23
CA ARG A 256 -12.03 9.82 5.99
C ARG A 256 -11.89 9.07 4.68
N VAL A 257 -12.36 7.84 4.68
CA VAL A 257 -12.38 6.94 3.53
C VAL A 257 -13.83 6.70 3.11
N ARG A 258 -14.09 6.78 1.83
CA ARG A 258 -15.28 6.21 1.19
C ARG A 258 -14.81 5.31 0.05
N ILE A 259 -15.25 4.08 0.06
CA ILE A 259 -14.98 3.09 -0.98
C ILE A 259 -16.28 2.90 -1.75
N THR A 260 -16.24 3.10 -3.06
CA THR A 260 -17.39 2.85 -3.93
C THR A 260 -17.56 1.36 -4.20
N PRO A 261 -18.73 0.86 -4.61
CA PRO A 261 -18.95 -0.56 -4.86
C PRO A 261 -18.00 -1.19 -5.90
N ASP A 262 -17.43 -0.39 -6.79
CA ASP A 262 -16.41 -0.77 -7.78
C ASP A 262 -14.96 -0.68 -7.22
N GLY A 263 -14.80 -0.39 -5.91
CA GLY A 263 -13.51 -0.46 -5.22
C GLY A 263 -12.66 0.81 -5.25
N VAL A 264 -13.14 1.90 -5.85
CA VAL A 264 -12.43 3.18 -5.87
C VAL A 264 -12.46 3.81 -4.47
N VAL A 265 -11.30 4.25 -3.99
CA VAL A 265 -11.14 4.82 -2.65
C VAL A 265 -11.06 6.35 -2.72
N HIS A 266 -12.01 7.02 -2.12
CA HIS A 266 -12.03 8.47 -1.97
C HIS A 266 -11.54 8.84 -0.57
N LEU A 267 -10.52 9.70 -0.50
CA LEU A 267 -9.94 10.20 0.74
C LEU A 267 -10.32 11.66 0.94
N ARG A 268 -10.61 12.05 2.21
CA ARG A 268 -10.89 13.44 2.57
C ARG A 268 -10.40 13.78 3.98
N ARG A 269 -9.65 14.88 4.10
CA ARG A 269 -9.30 15.50 5.39
C ARG A 269 -9.34 17.02 5.28
N GLY A 270 -10.31 17.65 5.93
CA GLY A 270 -10.56 19.08 5.74
C GLY A 270 -10.91 19.43 4.29
N ARG A 271 -10.11 20.29 3.67
CA ARG A 271 -10.24 20.66 2.25
C ARG A 271 -9.47 19.75 1.29
N TRP A 272 -8.57 18.92 1.81
CA TRP A 272 -7.81 18.00 0.99
C TRP A 272 -8.64 16.79 0.60
N THR A 273 -8.54 16.41 -0.67
CA THR A 273 -9.16 15.21 -1.22
C THR A 273 -8.18 14.50 -2.14
N ALA A 274 -8.30 13.18 -2.21
CA ALA A 274 -7.62 12.36 -3.21
C ALA A 274 -8.48 11.16 -3.59
N VAL A 275 -8.17 10.56 -4.73
CA VAL A 275 -8.83 9.37 -5.24
C VAL A 275 -7.75 8.33 -5.55
N ILE A 276 -7.96 7.10 -5.08
CA ILE A 276 -7.14 5.94 -5.40
C ILE A 276 -8.02 4.99 -6.20
N GLY A 277 -7.72 4.89 -7.46
CA GLY A 277 -8.36 4.00 -8.42
C GLY A 277 -7.35 3.04 -9.04
N PRO A 278 -7.74 2.34 -10.11
CA PRO A 278 -6.86 1.48 -10.88
C PRO A 278 -5.62 2.18 -11.39
#